data_0d723488d5bbaf240b8eefed774b55af
#
_entry.id   0d723488d5bbaf240b8eefed774b55af
#
_cell.length_a   1.000
_cell.length_b   1.000
_cell.length_c   1.000
_cell.angle_alpha   90.00
_cell.angle_beta   90.00
_cell.angle_gamma   90.00
#
_symmetry.space_group_name_H-M   'P 1'
#
loop_
_entity.id
_entity.type
_entity.pdbx_description
1 polymer ?
#
loop_
_entity_poly.entity_id
_entity_poly.type
_entity_poly.pdbx_seq_one_letter_code
_entity_poly.pdbx_strand_id
1 'polypeptide(L)'
;NTKLEGNIINADSASIGSDIKIEDGAKVEGGLVNQGNGSISGSVQVSGGSSIDSITNTGNGAISGSITVDKDSKLDSITNTSTSDTGISGSITNNSDNKLEISNSGNIGGKIESTGSADMVISNSNGGTISGGISSSGSGNTSISNSQGSTINNGITVSGSAQVEISNQGSVGKDENGNTVTNNGSGSVGIKDWVVSTDKDTGKLDTVVVGGSGKDNVKVENITVDQSNVDLDELDNINHIISGVNQ
;
A
#
# COMPACT_ATOMS: atom_id res chain seq x y z
N ASN A 1 23.32 -22.96 -1.97
CA ASN A 1 22.27 -22.05 -2.44
C ASN A 1 21.48 -22.75 -3.54
N THR A 2 20.21 -22.95 -3.33
CA THR A 2 19.31 -23.54 -4.33
C THR A 2 18.89 -22.44 -5.30
N LYS A 3 18.88 -22.74 -6.60
CA LYS A 3 18.44 -21.84 -7.65
C LYS A 3 17.30 -22.49 -8.43
N LEU A 4 16.20 -21.75 -8.60
CA LEU A 4 15.11 -22.07 -9.50
C LEU A 4 15.10 -21.05 -10.64
N GLU A 5 15.27 -21.52 -11.87
CA GLU A 5 15.12 -20.69 -13.06
C GLU A 5 13.67 -20.81 -13.57
N GLY A 6 12.94 -19.71 -13.56
CA GLY A 6 11.54 -19.65 -13.98
C GLY A 6 10.56 -19.42 -12.85
N ASN A 7 9.28 -19.53 -13.16
CA ASN A 7 8.19 -19.20 -12.26
C ASN A 7 7.68 -20.37 -11.44
N ILE A 8 7.19 -20.09 -10.24
CA ILE A 8 6.29 -20.95 -9.48
C ILE A 8 4.87 -20.54 -9.86
N ILE A 9 4.09 -21.43 -10.46
CA ILE A 9 2.77 -21.09 -10.99
C ILE A 9 1.70 -21.89 -10.26
N ASN A 10 0.75 -21.20 -9.65
CA ASN A 10 -0.51 -21.73 -9.13
C ASN A 10 -1.64 -21.25 -10.04
N ALA A 11 -2.22 -22.14 -10.82
CA ALA A 11 -3.10 -21.77 -11.92
C ALA A 11 -4.44 -22.52 -11.89
N ASP A 12 -5.37 -22.05 -12.71
CA ASP A 12 -6.71 -22.60 -12.90
C ASP A 12 -7.52 -22.56 -11.59
N SER A 13 -7.75 -23.72 -10.98
CA SER A 13 -8.43 -23.83 -9.66
C SER A 13 -7.54 -24.56 -8.65
N ALA A 14 -6.22 -24.51 -8.86
CA ALA A 14 -5.27 -25.15 -7.95
C ALA A 14 -5.20 -24.39 -6.61
N SER A 15 -4.93 -25.14 -5.56
CA SER A 15 -4.82 -24.60 -4.21
C SER A 15 -3.49 -25.00 -3.57
N ILE A 16 -2.79 -23.98 -3.02
CA ILE A 16 -1.64 -24.17 -2.14
C ILE A 16 -2.11 -23.89 -0.72
N GLY A 17 -2.25 -24.97 0.09
CA GLY A 17 -2.83 -24.87 1.45
C GLY A 17 -1.84 -24.45 2.54
N SER A 18 -0.54 -24.44 2.25
CA SER A 18 0.53 -24.16 3.21
C SER A 18 1.33 -22.93 2.82
N ASP A 19 2.20 -22.49 3.73
CA ASP A 19 3.13 -21.39 3.48
C ASP A 19 4.10 -21.70 2.33
N ILE A 20 4.41 -20.67 1.56
CA ILE A 20 5.47 -20.68 0.56
C ILE A 20 6.67 -19.96 1.17
N LYS A 21 7.78 -20.70 1.34
CA LYS A 21 9.00 -20.17 1.93
C LYS A 21 10.14 -20.21 0.93
N ILE A 22 10.74 -19.05 0.72
CA ILE A 22 11.97 -18.86 -0.03
C ILE A 22 13.02 -18.49 1.00
N GLU A 23 13.86 -19.46 1.40
CA GLU A 23 14.74 -19.34 2.58
C GLU A 23 16.14 -19.90 2.32
N ASP A 24 17.07 -19.66 3.25
CA ASP A 24 18.43 -20.20 3.23
C ASP A 24 19.27 -19.81 2.00
N GLY A 25 19.14 -18.58 1.55
CA GLY A 25 19.87 -18.06 0.40
C GLY A 25 19.37 -18.61 -0.94
N ALA A 26 18.14 -19.15 -0.98
CA ALA A 26 17.53 -19.63 -2.22
C ALA A 26 17.25 -18.48 -3.19
N LYS A 27 17.38 -18.76 -4.48
CA LYS A 27 17.11 -17.77 -5.55
C LYS A 27 16.06 -18.32 -6.50
N VAL A 28 14.96 -17.59 -6.63
CA VAL A 28 13.94 -17.82 -7.65
C VAL A 28 14.09 -16.74 -8.71
N GLU A 29 14.72 -17.08 -9.83
CA GLU A 29 14.85 -16.18 -10.98
C GLU A 29 13.56 -16.27 -11.81
N GLY A 30 12.62 -15.45 -11.45
CA GLY A 30 11.23 -15.42 -11.90
C GLY A 30 10.32 -15.09 -10.75
N GLY A 31 9.06 -15.43 -10.85
CA GLY A 31 8.05 -15.03 -9.89
C GLY A 31 7.21 -16.18 -9.34
N LEU A 32 6.47 -15.85 -8.29
CA LEU A 32 5.29 -16.60 -7.87
C LEU A 32 4.08 -16.00 -8.60
N VAL A 33 3.43 -16.80 -9.43
CA VAL A 33 2.25 -16.39 -10.19
C VAL A 33 1.04 -17.18 -9.69
N ASN A 34 0.09 -16.46 -9.11
CA ASN A 34 -1.22 -16.99 -8.73
C ASN A 34 -2.26 -16.45 -9.71
N GLN A 35 -2.85 -17.31 -10.52
CA GLN A 35 -3.69 -16.91 -11.64
C GLN A 35 -4.93 -17.79 -11.81
N GLY A 36 -5.86 -17.34 -12.69
CA GLY A 36 -7.13 -18.03 -12.88
C GLY A 36 -7.98 -17.93 -11.61
N ASN A 37 -8.41 -19.06 -11.07
CA ASN A 37 -9.04 -19.17 -9.76
C ASN A 37 -8.09 -19.79 -8.71
N GLY A 38 -6.79 -19.61 -8.89
CA GLY A 38 -5.77 -20.16 -8.00
C GLY A 38 -5.89 -19.59 -6.58
N SER A 39 -5.70 -20.43 -5.58
CA SER A 39 -5.78 -20.05 -4.17
C SER A 39 -4.48 -20.40 -3.45
N ILE A 40 -3.94 -19.43 -2.70
CA ILE A 40 -2.81 -19.63 -1.78
C ILE A 40 -3.30 -19.24 -0.39
N SER A 41 -3.53 -20.25 0.48
CA SER A 41 -4.07 -20.02 1.82
C SER A 41 -3.00 -19.66 2.84
N GLY A 42 -1.78 -20.10 2.65
CA GLY A 42 -0.64 -19.81 3.50
C GLY A 42 0.02 -18.46 3.21
N SER A 43 0.97 -18.11 4.04
CA SER A 43 1.81 -16.91 3.86
C SER A 43 2.91 -17.14 2.84
N VAL A 44 3.40 -16.05 2.23
CA VAL A 44 4.59 -16.06 1.39
C VAL A 44 5.71 -15.35 2.15
N GLN A 45 6.80 -16.06 2.41
CA GLN A 45 7.93 -15.53 3.16
C GLN A 45 9.21 -15.62 2.33
N VAL A 46 9.93 -14.50 2.23
CA VAL A 46 11.26 -14.43 1.62
C VAL A 46 12.26 -14.05 2.70
N SER A 47 13.15 -14.99 3.08
CA SER A 47 13.99 -14.86 4.26
C SER A 47 15.38 -15.47 4.06
N GLY A 48 16.28 -15.23 5.02
CA GLY A 48 17.59 -15.86 5.05
C GLY A 48 18.51 -15.49 3.88
N GLY A 49 18.47 -14.25 3.41
CA GLY A 49 19.26 -13.79 2.27
C GLY A 49 18.78 -14.33 0.92
N SER A 50 17.53 -14.71 0.83
CA SER A 50 16.91 -15.29 -0.38
C SER A 50 16.33 -14.22 -1.28
N SER A 51 16.02 -14.59 -2.52
CA SER A 51 15.41 -13.68 -3.48
C SER A 51 14.38 -14.34 -4.37
N ILE A 52 13.37 -13.55 -4.74
CA ILE A 52 12.39 -13.83 -5.77
C ILE A 52 12.10 -12.52 -6.53
N ASP A 53 11.97 -12.58 -7.86
CA ASP A 53 11.81 -11.37 -8.65
C ASP A 53 10.43 -10.75 -8.47
N SER A 54 9.37 -11.56 -8.43
CA SER A 54 8.01 -11.01 -8.36
C SER A 54 7.00 -11.93 -7.69
N ILE A 55 5.93 -11.33 -7.18
CA ILE A 55 4.69 -12.02 -6.83
C ILE A 55 3.57 -11.38 -7.65
N THR A 56 2.87 -12.19 -8.43
CA THR A 56 1.75 -11.73 -9.27
C THR A 56 0.48 -12.48 -8.88
N ASN A 57 -0.57 -11.73 -8.54
CA ASN A 57 -1.90 -12.25 -8.26
C ASN A 57 -2.88 -11.67 -9.29
N THR A 58 -3.44 -12.51 -10.14
CA THR A 58 -4.22 -12.07 -11.31
C THR A 58 -5.41 -12.98 -11.58
N GLY A 59 -6.27 -12.57 -12.51
CA GLY A 59 -7.52 -13.26 -12.77
C GLY A 59 -8.44 -13.17 -11.55
N ASN A 60 -8.90 -14.30 -11.05
CA ASN A 60 -9.70 -14.42 -9.83
C ASN A 60 -8.87 -15.00 -8.66
N GLY A 61 -7.55 -14.89 -8.77
CA GLY A 61 -6.61 -15.45 -7.80
C GLY A 61 -6.74 -14.83 -6.41
N ALA A 62 -6.57 -15.65 -5.37
CA ALA A 62 -6.61 -15.23 -3.98
C ALA A 62 -5.35 -15.66 -3.23
N ILE A 63 -4.75 -14.73 -2.50
CA ILE A 63 -3.65 -15.00 -1.56
C ILE A 63 -4.15 -14.57 -0.17
N SER A 64 -4.43 -15.55 0.70
CA SER A 64 -5.04 -15.28 2.00
C SER A 64 -4.03 -14.94 3.09
N GLY A 65 -2.83 -15.48 3.00
CA GLY A 65 -1.76 -15.21 3.96
C GLY A 65 -1.04 -13.90 3.71
N SER A 66 -0.19 -13.52 4.65
CA SER A 66 0.66 -12.34 4.54
C SER A 66 1.86 -12.59 3.63
N ILE A 67 2.37 -11.52 3.02
CA ILE A 67 3.61 -11.52 2.26
C ILE A 67 4.66 -10.76 3.07
N THR A 68 5.75 -11.44 3.42
CA THR A 68 6.82 -10.84 4.23
C THR A 68 8.17 -11.00 3.55
N VAL A 69 8.92 -9.92 3.47
CA VAL A 69 10.31 -9.92 3.03
C VAL A 69 11.19 -9.53 4.19
N ASP A 70 12.03 -10.44 4.65
CA ASP A 70 12.90 -10.22 5.78
C ASP A 70 14.15 -9.42 5.38
N LYS A 71 14.86 -8.92 6.38
CA LYS A 71 16.14 -8.25 6.21
C LYS A 71 17.10 -9.12 5.38
N ASP A 72 17.92 -8.50 4.57
CA ASP A 72 18.88 -9.14 3.66
C ASP A 72 18.26 -9.98 2.52
N SER A 73 16.94 -10.07 2.45
CA SER A 73 16.20 -10.79 1.41
C SER A 73 15.61 -9.84 0.37
N LYS A 74 15.20 -10.36 -0.78
CA LYS A 74 14.80 -9.52 -1.91
C LYS A 74 13.52 -10.03 -2.57
N LEU A 75 12.57 -9.12 -2.73
CA LEU A 75 11.42 -9.23 -3.62
C LEU A 75 11.32 -7.91 -4.37
N ASP A 76 11.42 -7.93 -5.70
CA ASP A 76 11.45 -6.67 -6.46
C ASP A 76 10.06 -6.07 -6.65
N SER A 77 9.05 -6.92 -6.87
CA SER A 77 7.70 -6.41 -7.14
C SER A 77 6.58 -7.31 -6.66
N ILE A 78 5.46 -6.69 -6.32
CA ILE A 78 4.15 -7.33 -6.12
C ILE A 78 3.17 -6.68 -7.08
N THR A 79 2.49 -7.47 -7.88
CA THR A 79 1.42 -7.01 -8.77
C THR A 79 0.13 -7.74 -8.41
N ASN A 80 -0.89 -6.98 -7.98
CA ASN A 80 -2.21 -7.51 -7.71
C ASN A 80 -3.23 -6.89 -8.67
N THR A 81 -3.66 -7.66 -9.64
CA THR A 81 -4.70 -7.32 -10.61
C THR A 81 -5.89 -8.28 -10.49
N SER A 82 -6.00 -8.97 -9.36
CA SER A 82 -7.08 -9.90 -9.11
C SER A 82 -8.43 -9.20 -9.06
N THR A 83 -9.41 -9.80 -9.72
CA THR A 83 -10.82 -9.38 -9.67
C THR A 83 -11.59 -10.04 -8.52
N SER A 84 -10.92 -10.92 -7.75
CA SER A 84 -11.48 -11.49 -6.53
C SER A 84 -11.69 -10.42 -5.45
N ASP A 85 -12.83 -10.45 -4.77
CA ASP A 85 -13.11 -9.56 -3.65
C ASP A 85 -12.08 -9.69 -2.51
N THR A 86 -11.42 -10.83 -2.42
CA THR A 86 -10.37 -11.06 -1.41
C THR A 86 -8.98 -10.66 -1.89
N GLY A 87 -8.67 -10.81 -3.18
CA GLY A 87 -7.37 -10.45 -3.76
C GLY A 87 -6.18 -10.97 -2.94
N ILE A 88 -5.46 -10.07 -2.28
CA ILE A 88 -4.46 -10.37 -1.26
C ILE A 88 -5.04 -9.97 0.10
N SER A 89 -5.50 -10.93 0.92
CA SER A 89 -6.18 -10.64 2.18
C SER A 89 -5.21 -10.31 3.31
N GLY A 90 -4.01 -10.87 3.29
CA GLY A 90 -2.99 -10.65 4.30
C GLY A 90 -2.27 -9.30 4.17
N SER A 91 -1.46 -8.97 5.16
CA SER A 91 -0.58 -7.80 5.13
C SER A 91 0.63 -8.04 4.22
N ILE A 92 1.18 -6.96 3.71
CA ILE A 92 2.45 -6.96 2.97
C ILE A 92 3.46 -6.19 3.80
N THR A 93 4.53 -6.86 4.24
CA THR A 93 5.55 -6.26 5.10
C THR A 93 6.92 -6.36 4.44
N ASN A 94 7.56 -5.23 4.20
CA ASN A 94 8.93 -5.16 3.73
C ASN A 94 9.88 -4.72 4.86
N ASN A 95 10.60 -5.68 5.44
CA ASN A 95 11.66 -5.44 6.43
C ASN A 95 13.04 -5.34 5.76
N SER A 96 13.11 -5.44 4.46
CA SER A 96 14.33 -5.61 3.68
C SER A 96 15.11 -4.31 3.51
N ASP A 97 16.38 -4.47 3.18
CA ASP A 97 17.25 -3.41 2.67
C ASP A 97 17.19 -3.28 1.13
N ASN A 98 16.31 -4.04 0.47
CA ASN A 98 16.10 -4.04 -0.98
C ASN A 98 14.74 -3.41 -1.34
N LYS A 99 14.73 -2.57 -2.38
CA LYS A 99 13.54 -1.86 -2.86
C LYS A 99 12.42 -2.83 -3.21
N LEU A 100 11.18 -2.47 -2.84
CA LEU A 100 9.96 -3.17 -3.22
C LEU A 100 9.00 -2.24 -3.94
N GLU A 101 8.49 -2.68 -5.08
CA GLU A 101 7.44 -1.99 -5.83
C GLU A 101 6.13 -2.76 -5.73
N ILE A 102 5.04 -2.07 -5.38
CA ILE A 102 3.70 -2.66 -5.26
C ILE A 102 2.77 -1.95 -6.24
N SER A 103 2.18 -2.73 -7.15
CA SER A 103 1.15 -2.25 -8.08
C SER A 103 -0.15 -2.96 -7.77
N ASN A 104 -1.18 -2.21 -7.40
CA ASN A 104 -2.49 -2.74 -7.04
C ASN A 104 -3.60 -2.14 -7.89
N SER A 105 -4.38 -2.99 -8.52
CA SER A 105 -5.67 -2.65 -9.14
C SER A 105 -6.80 -3.60 -8.69
N GLY A 106 -6.51 -4.49 -7.74
CA GLY A 106 -7.46 -5.36 -7.07
C GLY A 106 -7.68 -4.96 -5.62
N ASN A 107 -7.94 -5.93 -4.76
CA ASN A 107 -8.10 -5.72 -3.32
C ASN A 107 -6.87 -6.22 -2.55
N ILE A 108 -6.30 -5.38 -1.69
CA ILE A 108 -5.34 -5.74 -0.65
C ILE A 108 -6.04 -5.49 0.70
N GLY A 109 -6.42 -6.57 1.38
CA GLY A 109 -7.18 -6.51 2.64
C GLY A 109 -6.35 -6.06 3.83
N GLY A 110 -5.09 -6.51 3.89
CA GLY A 110 -4.18 -6.19 4.98
C GLY A 110 -3.48 -4.84 4.83
N LYS A 111 -2.68 -4.51 5.84
CA LYS A 111 -1.83 -3.32 5.84
C LYS A 111 -0.61 -3.52 4.94
N ILE A 112 -0.16 -2.46 4.29
CA ILE A 112 1.16 -2.41 3.63
C ILE A 112 2.13 -1.68 4.56
N GLU A 113 3.22 -2.35 4.92
CA GLU A 113 4.19 -1.85 5.89
C GLU A 113 5.61 -1.84 5.33
N SER A 114 6.28 -0.68 5.44
CA SER A 114 7.71 -0.53 5.23
C SER A 114 8.40 -0.34 6.58
N THR A 115 9.19 -1.33 6.99
CA THR A 115 9.88 -1.32 8.28
C THR A 115 11.39 -1.35 8.14
N GLY A 116 11.90 -1.68 6.95
CA GLY A 116 13.32 -1.77 6.62
C GLY A 116 13.96 -0.43 6.24
N SER A 117 15.15 -0.52 5.69
CA SER A 117 15.90 0.64 5.18
C SER A 117 15.71 0.88 3.68
N ALA A 118 15.05 -0.05 3.00
CA ALA A 118 14.81 0.05 1.57
C ALA A 118 13.65 0.98 1.21
N ASP A 119 13.77 1.57 0.05
CA ASP A 119 12.67 2.34 -0.53
C ASP A 119 11.48 1.43 -0.91
N MET A 120 10.27 1.96 -0.74
CA MET A 120 9.04 1.31 -1.19
C MET A 120 8.26 2.23 -2.11
N VAL A 121 7.76 1.68 -3.20
CA VAL A 121 6.88 2.39 -4.14
C VAL A 121 5.54 1.68 -4.18
N ILE A 122 4.47 2.40 -3.90
CA ILE A 122 3.10 1.87 -3.88
C ILE A 122 2.27 2.64 -4.91
N SER A 123 1.71 1.91 -5.85
CA SER A 123 0.81 2.43 -6.87
C SER A 123 -0.54 1.72 -6.77
N ASN A 124 -1.57 2.45 -6.35
CA ASN A 124 -2.94 1.97 -6.26
C ASN A 124 -3.77 2.63 -7.36
N SER A 125 -4.27 1.86 -8.29
CA SER A 125 -4.88 2.39 -9.53
C SER A 125 -6.05 1.55 -10.01
N ASN A 126 -6.78 2.05 -11.01
CA ASN A 126 -7.85 1.33 -11.71
C ASN A 126 -8.93 0.74 -10.77
N GLY A 127 -9.32 1.47 -9.74
CA GLY A 127 -10.30 1.01 -8.76
C GLY A 127 -9.73 0.12 -7.65
N GLY A 128 -8.41 0.00 -7.57
CA GLY A 128 -7.74 -0.79 -6.52
C GLY A 128 -8.05 -0.29 -5.12
N THR A 129 -8.16 -1.23 -4.19
CA THR A 129 -8.44 -0.95 -2.78
C THR A 129 -7.32 -1.50 -1.89
N ILE A 130 -6.84 -0.68 -0.96
CA ILE A 130 -5.94 -1.08 0.13
C ILE A 130 -6.71 -0.85 1.43
N SER A 131 -7.19 -1.92 2.05
CA SER A 131 -8.13 -1.81 3.18
C SER A 131 -7.45 -1.58 4.52
N GLY A 132 -6.25 -2.12 4.72
CA GLY A 132 -5.54 -2.04 6.01
C GLY A 132 -4.72 -0.75 6.23
N GLY A 133 -4.69 0.14 5.24
CA GLY A 133 -3.86 1.35 5.29
C GLY A 133 -2.39 1.11 4.91
N ILE A 134 -1.59 2.17 5.00
CA ILE A 134 -0.16 2.13 4.68
C ILE A 134 0.63 2.66 5.87
N SER A 135 1.70 1.97 6.24
CA SER A 135 2.58 2.37 7.33
C SER A 135 4.05 2.40 6.87
N SER A 136 4.74 3.48 7.19
CA SER A 136 6.19 3.60 7.01
C SER A 136 6.84 3.85 8.38
N SER A 137 7.49 2.83 8.91
CA SER A 137 8.17 2.87 10.22
C SER A 137 9.68 2.70 10.13
N GLY A 138 10.20 2.37 8.97
CA GLY A 138 11.62 2.22 8.70
C GLY A 138 12.34 3.53 8.39
N SER A 139 13.50 3.41 7.79
CA SER A 139 14.31 4.53 7.31
C SER A 139 14.32 4.69 5.79
N GLY A 140 13.84 3.68 5.05
CA GLY A 140 13.70 3.75 3.59
C GLY A 140 12.54 4.66 3.17
N ASN A 141 12.72 5.38 2.07
CA ASN A 141 11.70 6.30 1.59
C ASN A 141 10.49 5.55 1.02
N THR A 142 9.32 6.13 1.17
CA THR A 142 8.08 5.55 0.64
C THR A 142 7.38 6.54 -0.28
N SER A 143 7.10 6.11 -1.51
CA SER A 143 6.32 6.86 -2.48
C SER A 143 4.97 6.20 -2.68
N ILE A 144 3.90 6.97 -2.51
CA ILE A 144 2.52 6.50 -2.57
C ILE A 144 1.78 7.26 -3.66
N SER A 145 1.20 6.54 -4.60
CA SER A 145 0.29 7.09 -5.61
C SER A 145 -1.05 6.38 -5.53
N ASN A 146 -2.11 7.14 -5.32
CA ASN A 146 -3.49 6.63 -5.30
C ASN A 146 -4.28 7.34 -6.39
N SER A 147 -4.59 6.64 -7.46
CA SER A 147 -5.24 7.20 -8.64
C SER A 147 -6.73 7.40 -8.44
N GLN A 148 -7.34 8.20 -9.29
CA GLN A 148 -8.78 8.42 -9.30
C GLN A 148 -9.57 7.11 -9.32
N GLY A 149 -10.61 7.02 -8.49
CA GLY A 149 -11.45 5.83 -8.34
C GLY A 149 -10.86 4.73 -7.46
N SER A 150 -9.61 4.88 -7.00
CA SER A 150 -8.96 3.93 -6.09
C SER A 150 -9.04 4.40 -4.64
N THR A 151 -8.93 3.46 -3.70
CA THR A 151 -9.16 3.73 -2.28
C THR A 151 -8.04 3.17 -1.40
N ILE A 152 -7.59 3.96 -0.44
CA ILE A 152 -6.77 3.54 0.68
C ILE A 152 -7.58 3.79 1.95
N ASN A 153 -7.98 2.74 2.67
CA ASN A 153 -8.67 2.89 3.95
C ASN A 153 -7.66 2.97 5.11
N ASN A 154 -8.15 3.35 6.30
CA ASN A 154 -7.35 3.40 7.54
C ASN A 154 -6.10 4.30 7.49
N GLY A 155 -6.08 5.27 6.58
CA GLY A 155 -5.07 6.31 6.53
C GLY A 155 -3.66 5.87 6.15
N ILE A 156 -2.75 6.84 6.22
CA ILE A 156 -1.32 6.67 5.96
C ILE A 156 -0.57 7.11 7.21
N THR A 157 0.22 6.20 7.81
CA THR A 157 0.95 6.44 9.05
C THR A 157 2.46 6.41 8.81
N VAL A 158 3.15 7.40 9.34
CA VAL A 158 4.62 7.49 9.34
C VAL A 158 5.08 7.53 10.78
N SER A 159 5.98 6.62 11.16
CA SER A 159 6.54 6.57 12.52
C SER A 159 8.05 6.44 12.54
N GLY A 160 8.68 6.27 11.38
CA GLY A 160 10.12 6.17 11.21
C GLY A 160 10.80 7.50 10.92
N SER A 161 12.00 7.42 10.35
CA SER A 161 12.80 8.58 9.92
C SER A 161 12.76 8.81 8.41
N ALA A 162 12.02 7.99 7.68
CA ALA A 162 11.90 8.04 6.23
C ALA A 162 11.24 9.32 5.72
N GLN A 163 11.52 9.64 4.46
CA GLN A 163 10.72 10.58 3.69
C GLN A 163 9.56 9.80 3.05
N VAL A 164 8.35 10.30 3.21
CA VAL A 164 7.15 9.76 2.55
C VAL A 164 6.56 10.81 1.62
N GLU A 165 6.38 10.44 0.36
CA GLU A 165 5.74 11.30 -0.64
C GLU A 165 4.39 10.71 -1.04
N ILE A 166 3.35 11.55 -1.08
CA ILE A 166 1.97 11.13 -1.34
C ILE A 166 1.41 11.97 -2.48
N SER A 167 0.91 11.27 -3.51
CA SER A 167 0.05 11.83 -4.55
C SER A 167 -1.29 11.10 -4.53
N ASN A 168 -2.37 11.81 -4.24
CA ASN A 168 -3.70 11.23 -4.12
C ASN A 168 -4.71 11.93 -5.03
N GLN A 169 -5.29 11.18 -5.94
CA GLN A 169 -6.43 11.58 -6.78
C GLN A 169 -7.68 10.73 -6.50
N GLY A 170 -7.52 9.71 -5.65
CA GLY A 170 -8.58 8.82 -5.20
C GLY A 170 -9.10 9.19 -3.81
N SER A 171 -9.54 8.19 -3.07
CA SER A 171 -9.99 8.33 -1.69
C SER A 171 -8.96 7.80 -0.70
N VAL A 172 -8.71 8.52 0.39
CA VAL A 172 -7.93 8.04 1.53
C VAL A 172 -8.77 8.20 2.79
N GLY A 173 -9.17 7.08 3.38
CA GLY A 173 -9.94 7.04 4.62
C GLY A 173 -9.09 7.47 5.82
N LYS A 174 -9.77 7.67 6.93
CA LYS A 174 -9.15 8.09 8.20
C LYS A 174 -8.76 6.89 9.05
N ASP A 175 -7.69 7.04 9.83
CA ASP A 175 -7.31 6.09 10.86
C ASP A 175 -8.29 6.12 12.06
N GLU A 176 -8.08 5.28 13.05
CA GLU A 176 -8.90 5.22 14.28
C GLU A 176 -8.92 6.53 15.09
N ASN A 177 -7.94 7.40 14.86
CA ASN A 177 -7.84 8.72 15.51
C ASN A 177 -8.47 9.84 14.67
N GLY A 178 -9.04 9.50 13.53
CA GLY A 178 -9.67 10.45 12.61
C GLY A 178 -8.71 11.20 11.70
N ASN A 179 -7.45 10.74 11.55
CA ASN A 179 -6.46 11.35 10.69
C ASN A 179 -6.37 10.63 9.35
N THR A 180 -6.23 11.40 8.29
CA THR A 180 -5.95 10.90 6.93
C THR A 180 -4.47 10.55 6.78
N VAL A 181 -3.60 11.41 7.33
CA VAL A 181 -2.16 11.23 7.38
C VAL A 181 -1.68 11.46 8.80
N THR A 182 -1.00 10.46 9.39
CA THR A 182 -0.45 10.55 10.74
C THR A 182 1.07 10.48 10.68
N ASN A 183 1.76 11.51 11.14
CA ASN A 183 3.22 11.47 11.31
C ASN A 183 3.56 11.49 12.80
N ASN A 184 4.05 10.36 13.31
CA ASN A 184 4.54 10.19 14.69
C ASN A 184 6.07 10.10 14.76
N GLY A 185 6.74 10.10 13.60
CA GLY A 185 8.18 9.93 13.48
C GLY A 185 8.94 11.24 13.32
N SER A 186 10.22 11.10 13.13
CA SER A 186 11.13 12.20 12.77
C SER A 186 11.23 12.44 11.26
N GLY A 187 10.69 11.51 10.47
CA GLY A 187 10.65 11.60 9.01
C GLY A 187 9.78 12.74 8.51
N SER A 188 9.95 13.07 7.24
CA SER A 188 9.15 14.10 6.58
C SER A 188 8.06 13.48 5.71
N VAL A 189 6.92 14.15 5.61
CA VAL A 189 5.85 13.77 4.69
C VAL A 189 5.61 14.92 3.73
N GLY A 190 5.70 14.62 2.43
CA GLY A 190 5.37 15.54 1.34
C GLY A 190 4.04 15.13 0.69
N ILE A 191 3.01 15.94 0.83
CA ILE A 191 1.77 15.81 0.06
C ILE A 191 1.99 16.61 -1.23
N LYS A 192 2.32 15.90 -2.31
CA LYS A 192 2.69 16.51 -3.60
C LYS A 192 1.47 17.01 -4.35
N ASP A 193 0.46 16.14 -4.46
CA ASP A 193 -0.84 16.43 -5.05
C ASP A 193 -1.92 15.72 -4.27
N TRP A 194 -3.02 16.42 -3.98
CA TRP A 194 -4.16 15.83 -3.35
C TRP A 194 -5.46 16.41 -3.91
N VAL A 195 -6.32 15.55 -4.41
CA VAL A 195 -7.65 15.93 -4.85
C VAL A 195 -8.64 15.61 -3.74
N VAL A 196 -9.31 16.62 -3.22
CA VAL A 196 -10.40 16.50 -2.25
C VAL A 196 -11.70 16.38 -3.02
N SER A 197 -12.45 15.32 -2.77
CA SER A 197 -13.74 15.05 -3.38
C SER A 197 -14.83 14.89 -2.33
N THR A 198 -16.07 14.82 -2.76
CA THR A 198 -17.19 14.51 -1.88
C THR A 198 -17.24 13.01 -1.63
N ASP A 199 -17.33 12.63 -0.36
CA ASP A 199 -17.61 11.25 0.06
C ASP A 199 -19.03 10.89 -0.43
N LYS A 200 -19.13 9.82 -1.23
CA LYS A 200 -20.38 9.41 -1.87
C LYS A 200 -21.44 8.90 -0.88
N ASP A 201 -21.00 8.38 0.25
CA ASP A 201 -21.88 7.78 1.25
C ASP A 201 -22.46 8.83 2.20
N THR A 202 -21.67 9.85 2.52
CA THR A 202 -22.06 10.92 3.47
C THR A 202 -22.45 12.24 2.82
N GLY A 203 -22.13 12.43 1.53
CA GLY A 203 -22.34 13.68 0.81
C GLY A 203 -21.47 14.85 1.30
N LYS A 204 -20.49 14.58 2.19
CA LYS A 204 -19.60 15.58 2.77
C LYS A 204 -18.25 15.60 2.08
N LEU A 205 -17.58 16.74 2.11
CA LEU A 205 -16.22 16.86 1.62
C LEU A 205 -15.28 15.99 2.46
N ASP A 206 -14.49 15.13 1.79
CA ASP A 206 -13.51 14.27 2.44
C ASP A 206 -12.21 15.07 2.71
N THR A 207 -12.24 15.84 3.79
CA THR A 207 -11.14 16.73 4.16
C THR A 207 -9.92 16.00 4.64
N VAL A 208 -8.74 16.56 4.35
CA VAL A 208 -7.45 16.01 4.80
C VAL A 208 -7.19 16.41 6.25
N VAL A 209 -7.02 15.43 7.13
CA VAL A 209 -6.66 15.66 8.53
C VAL A 209 -5.27 15.09 8.79
N VAL A 210 -4.35 15.96 9.17
CA VAL A 210 -2.98 15.60 9.52
C VAL A 210 -2.83 15.56 11.03
N GLY A 211 -2.33 14.45 11.56
CA GLY A 211 -2.12 14.24 12.98
C GLY A 211 -0.74 13.69 13.32
N GLY A 212 -0.55 13.41 14.60
CA GLY A 212 0.68 12.82 15.13
C GLY A 212 1.67 13.85 15.70
N SER A 213 2.64 13.35 16.48
CA SER A 213 3.64 14.18 17.16
C SER A 213 4.65 14.83 16.19
N GLY A 214 4.84 14.27 15.01
CA GLY A 214 5.71 14.77 13.94
C GLY A 214 4.97 15.55 12.85
N LYS A 215 3.71 15.96 13.08
CA LYS A 215 2.89 16.65 12.09
C LYS A 215 3.53 17.93 11.52
N ASP A 216 4.38 18.60 12.28
CA ASP A 216 5.10 19.79 11.84
C ASP A 216 6.10 19.51 10.68
N ASN A 217 6.45 18.26 10.47
CA ASN A 217 7.26 17.79 9.34
C ASN A 217 6.40 17.35 8.13
N VAL A 218 5.11 17.65 8.13
CA VAL A 218 4.21 17.41 6.98
C VAL A 218 4.11 18.69 6.17
N LYS A 219 4.48 18.60 4.89
CA LYS A 219 4.39 19.71 3.92
C LYS A 219 3.38 19.39 2.85
N VAL A 220 2.56 20.37 2.50
CA VAL A 220 1.57 20.27 1.44
C VAL A 220 1.99 21.17 0.29
N GLU A 221 2.15 20.62 -0.91
CA GLU A 221 2.52 21.37 -2.09
C GLU A 221 1.31 21.76 -2.92
N ASN A 222 0.38 20.84 -3.14
CA ASN A 222 -0.80 21.10 -3.93
C ASN A 222 -2.03 20.37 -3.38
N ILE A 223 -3.13 21.11 -3.18
CA ILE A 223 -4.46 20.56 -2.89
C ILE A 223 -5.45 21.16 -3.89
N THR A 224 -6.23 20.30 -4.51
CA THR A 224 -7.29 20.67 -5.45
C THR A 224 -8.63 20.12 -4.96
N VAL A 225 -9.69 20.87 -5.11
CA VAL A 225 -11.05 20.40 -4.86
C VAL A 225 -11.67 19.95 -6.18
N ASP A 226 -12.20 18.74 -6.23
CA ASP A 226 -12.95 18.25 -7.38
C ASP A 226 -14.33 18.91 -7.42
N GLN A 227 -14.43 19.97 -8.22
CA GLN A 227 -15.66 20.78 -8.33
C GLN A 227 -16.81 20.06 -9.04
N SER A 228 -16.53 18.93 -9.72
CA SER A 228 -17.59 18.19 -10.44
C SER A 228 -18.51 17.38 -9.52
N ASN A 229 -18.07 17.13 -8.28
CA ASN A 229 -18.79 16.31 -7.30
C ASN A 229 -18.93 17.01 -5.93
N VAL A 230 -18.77 18.32 -5.88
CA VAL A 230 -18.89 19.09 -4.63
C VAL A 230 -20.21 19.83 -4.61
N ASP A 231 -20.97 19.65 -3.53
CA ASP A 231 -22.07 20.53 -3.20
C ASP A 231 -21.49 21.88 -2.75
N LEU A 232 -21.74 22.95 -3.51
CA LEU A 232 -21.20 24.27 -3.23
C LEU A 232 -21.74 24.83 -1.91
N ASP A 233 -22.92 24.41 -1.47
CA ASP A 233 -23.49 24.80 -0.17
C ASP A 233 -22.72 24.17 1.00
N GLU A 234 -22.08 23.01 0.79
CA GLU A 234 -21.19 22.38 1.77
C GLU A 234 -19.84 23.12 1.90
N LEU A 235 -19.34 23.74 0.82
CA LEU A 235 -18.10 24.53 0.88
C LEU A 235 -18.21 25.74 1.81
N ASP A 236 -19.37 26.36 1.90
CA ASP A 236 -19.60 27.51 2.80
C ASP A 236 -19.56 27.12 4.29
N ASN A 237 -19.71 25.83 4.60
CA ASN A 237 -19.69 25.30 5.97
C ASN A 237 -18.34 24.69 6.37
N ILE A 238 -17.35 24.64 5.47
CA ILE A 238 -16.05 24.04 5.73
C ILE A 238 -15.03 25.10 6.11
N ASN A 239 -14.61 25.06 7.37
CA ASN A 239 -13.56 25.96 7.85
C ASN A 239 -12.17 25.62 7.31
N HIS A 240 -11.91 24.34 6.96
CA HIS A 240 -10.61 23.88 6.51
C HIS A 240 -10.72 22.66 5.59
N ILE A 241 -10.17 22.74 4.38
CA ILE A 241 -9.98 21.60 3.46
C ILE A 241 -8.88 20.68 3.97
N ILE A 242 -7.89 21.26 4.64
CA ILE A 242 -6.82 20.54 5.34
C ILE A 242 -6.68 21.12 6.75
N SER A 243 -6.43 20.26 7.72
CA SER A 243 -6.18 20.63 9.11
C SER A 243 -4.96 19.91 9.67
N GLY A 244 -4.37 20.44 10.74
CA GLY A 244 -3.25 19.84 11.45
C GLY A 244 -1.87 20.13 10.84
N VAL A 245 -1.79 20.95 9.81
CA VAL A 245 -0.52 21.43 9.25
C VAL A 245 -0.20 22.85 9.75
N ASN A 246 1.08 23.16 9.89
CA ASN A 246 1.49 24.54 10.15
C ASN A 246 1.27 25.38 8.89
N GLN A 247 0.61 26.52 9.04
CA GLN A 247 0.41 27.53 8.00
C GLN A 247 1.65 28.41 7.87
#